data_4585581280121e101ea9c5a63869b409
#
_entry.id   4585581280121e101ea9c5a63869b409
#
_cell.length_a   1.000
_cell.length_b   1.000
_cell.length_c   1.000
_cell.angle_alpha   90.00
_cell.angle_beta   90.00
_cell.angle_gamma   90.00
#
_symmetry.space_group_name_H-M   'P 1'
#
loop_
_entity.id
_entity.type
_entity.pdbx_description
1 polymer ?
#
loop_
_entity_poly.entity_id
_entity_poly.type
_entity_poly.pdbx_seq_one_letter_code
_entity_poly.pdbx_strand_id
1 'polypeptide(L)'
;MYPSAHYLLFVNYEEFFEDIEKMAAENPHEPSWFFSGYDCDSLALEKLTGFARTALPFFANHPLAHLELRTKSVATQILEKTTASSNAVTAFSFTPQEISDALEKGVPSVKARIQAMRRLAGKGWKLGVRLDPIIDCLDFDQRHRSLI
;
A
#
# COMPACT_ATOMS: atom_id res chain seq x y z
N MET A 1 -8.59 -17.34 -5.46
CA MET A 1 -9.53 -16.31 -5.98
C MET A 1 -9.19 -16.06 -7.44
N TYR A 2 -10.15 -16.17 -8.34
CA TYR A 2 -9.91 -15.88 -9.75
C TYR A 2 -9.94 -14.38 -9.96
N PRO A 3 -8.99 -13.79 -10.72
CA PRO A 3 -9.01 -12.37 -11.01
C PRO A 3 -10.31 -12.02 -11.75
N SER A 4 -11.02 -11.03 -11.23
CA SER A 4 -12.20 -10.49 -11.90
C SER A 4 -11.76 -9.83 -13.22
N ALA A 5 -12.54 -10.04 -14.29
CA ALA A 5 -12.33 -9.31 -15.55
C ALA A 5 -12.68 -7.81 -15.44
N HIS A 6 -13.23 -7.38 -14.32
CA HIS A 6 -13.69 -6.02 -14.08
C HIS A 6 -13.15 -5.50 -12.74
N TYR A 7 -12.83 -4.21 -12.71
CA TYR A 7 -12.55 -3.52 -11.47
C TYR A 7 -13.86 -3.12 -10.81
N LEU A 8 -13.98 -3.40 -9.51
CA LEU A 8 -15.09 -2.94 -8.68
C LEU A 8 -14.56 -1.90 -7.71
N LEU A 9 -15.25 -0.77 -7.63
CA LEU A 9 -14.97 0.28 -6.64
C LEU A 9 -16.22 0.46 -5.77
N PHE A 10 -16.08 0.16 -4.50
CA PHE A 10 -17.07 0.53 -3.49
C PHE A 10 -16.90 2.01 -3.16
N VAL A 11 -17.94 2.80 -3.34
CA VAL A 11 -17.89 4.27 -3.15
C VAL A 11 -18.43 4.72 -1.81
N ASN A 12 -18.95 3.80 -1.01
CA ASN A 12 -19.52 4.01 0.32
C ASN A 12 -18.45 4.02 1.42
N TYR A 13 -17.41 4.87 1.25
CA TYR A 13 -16.28 4.92 2.18
C TYR A 13 -16.67 5.24 3.61
N GLU A 14 -17.74 6.04 3.81
CA GLU A 14 -18.25 6.40 5.13
C GLU A 14 -18.66 5.16 5.93
N GLU A 15 -19.37 4.21 5.32
CA GLU A 15 -19.77 2.95 5.97
C GLU A 15 -18.55 2.12 6.40
N PHE A 16 -17.51 2.05 5.55
CA PHE A 16 -16.26 1.38 5.91
C PHE A 16 -15.56 2.05 7.09
N PHE A 17 -15.57 3.38 7.15
CA PHE A 17 -14.95 4.11 8.24
C PHE A 17 -15.71 3.93 9.56
N GLU A 18 -17.04 3.89 9.53
CA GLU A 18 -17.85 3.56 10.70
C GLU A 18 -17.54 2.16 11.24
N ASP A 19 -17.36 1.18 10.36
CA ASP A 19 -17.00 -0.18 10.77
C ASP A 19 -15.58 -0.24 11.33
N ILE A 20 -14.62 0.50 10.75
CA ILE A 20 -13.26 0.63 11.27
C ILE A 20 -13.28 1.23 12.69
N GLU A 21 -14.09 2.27 12.94
CA GLU A 21 -14.24 2.87 14.26
C GLU A 21 -14.76 1.85 15.28
N LYS A 22 -15.81 1.10 14.91
CA LYS A 22 -16.38 0.05 15.78
C LYS A 22 -15.35 -1.02 16.11
N MET A 23 -14.64 -1.53 15.09
CA MET A 23 -13.60 -2.55 15.29
C MET A 23 -12.43 -2.05 16.14
N ALA A 24 -11.99 -0.81 15.95
CA ALA A 24 -10.93 -0.21 16.75
C ALA A 24 -11.37 0.01 18.22
N ALA A 25 -12.64 0.32 18.44
CA ALA A 25 -13.22 0.49 19.77
C ALA A 25 -13.36 -0.83 20.57
N GLU A 26 -13.44 -1.98 19.89
CA GLU A 26 -13.48 -3.30 20.54
C GLU A 26 -12.17 -3.62 21.29
N ASN A 27 -11.04 -3.04 20.85
CA ASN A 27 -9.73 -3.22 21.45
C ASN A 27 -9.08 -1.88 21.85
N PRO A 28 -9.60 -1.19 22.87
CA PRO A 28 -9.18 0.18 23.19
C PRO A 28 -7.76 0.29 23.77
N HIS A 29 -7.11 -0.84 24.05
CA HIS A 29 -5.77 -0.90 24.65
C HIS A 29 -4.67 -1.22 23.63
N GLU A 30 -5.03 -1.65 22.41
CA GLU A 30 -4.08 -2.02 21.37
C GLU A 30 -4.52 -1.43 20.01
N PRO A 31 -3.58 -0.95 19.18
CA PRO A 31 -3.92 -0.45 17.87
C PRO A 31 -4.36 -1.56 16.93
N SER A 32 -5.47 -1.33 16.23
CA SER A 32 -5.98 -2.22 15.18
C SER A 32 -5.39 -1.85 13.83
N TRP A 33 -4.94 -2.84 13.07
CA TRP A 33 -4.35 -2.66 11.75
C TRP A 33 -5.34 -2.97 10.64
N PHE A 34 -5.48 -2.03 9.72
CA PHE A 34 -6.31 -2.13 8.54
C PHE A 34 -5.45 -2.10 7.27
N PHE A 35 -5.69 -3.05 6.40
CA PHE A 35 -4.86 -3.24 5.20
C PHE A 35 -5.65 -2.89 3.96
N SER A 36 -5.19 -1.90 3.21
CA SER A 36 -5.71 -1.57 1.88
C SER A 36 -4.84 -2.23 0.81
N GLY A 37 -5.45 -2.61 -0.30
CA GLY A 37 -4.73 -3.16 -1.46
C GLY A 37 -4.41 -4.65 -1.34
N TYR A 38 -5.25 -5.45 -0.67
CA TYR A 38 -5.05 -6.90 -0.57
C TYR A 38 -5.14 -7.59 -1.93
N ASP A 39 -6.22 -7.34 -2.68
CA ASP A 39 -6.43 -7.87 -4.04
C ASP A 39 -6.30 -6.79 -5.12
N CYS A 40 -5.80 -5.62 -4.77
CA CYS A 40 -5.63 -4.47 -5.65
C CYS A 40 -4.43 -3.62 -5.21
N ASP A 41 -4.23 -2.47 -5.84
CA ASP A 41 -3.18 -1.51 -5.48
C ASP A 41 -3.82 -0.26 -4.87
N SER A 42 -3.37 0.12 -3.67
CA SER A 42 -3.95 1.25 -2.93
C SER A 42 -3.75 2.61 -3.60
N LEU A 43 -2.75 2.76 -4.48
CA LEU A 43 -2.38 4.06 -5.06
C LEU A 43 -2.46 4.12 -6.58
N ALA A 44 -2.46 2.97 -7.29
CA ALA A 44 -2.40 2.96 -8.75
C ALA A 44 -3.56 3.74 -9.39
N LEU A 45 -4.74 3.65 -8.82
CA LEU A 45 -5.95 4.33 -9.31
C LEU A 45 -6.39 5.50 -8.41
N GLU A 46 -5.53 6.02 -7.55
CA GLU A 46 -5.86 7.07 -6.58
C GLU A 46 -6.49 8.31 -7.21
N LYS A 47 -6.06 8.69 -8.42
CA LYS A 47 -6.65 9.83 -9.15
C LYS A 47 -8.13 9.62 -9.48
N LEU A 48 -8.55 8.37 -9.63
CA LEU A 48 -9.94 8.01 -9.92
C LEU A 48 -10.72 7.74 -8.64
N THR A 49 -10.12 6.97 -7.73
CA THR A 49 -10.81 6.48 -6.52
C THR A 49 -10.86 7.51 -5.40
N GLY A 50 -9.83 8.34 -5.27
CA GLY A 50 -9.69 9.28 -4.14
C GLY A 50 -9.61 8.60 -2.78
N PHE A 51 -9.34 7.28 -2.74
CA PHE A 51 -9.34 6.49 -1.52
C PHE A 51 -8.35 7.04 -0.48
N ALA A 52 -7.07 7.16 -0.85
CA ALA A 52 -6.06 7.64 0.09
C ALA A 52 -6.33 9.08 0.54
N ARG A 53 -6.86 9.94 -0.35
CA ARG A 53 -7.27 11.30 -0.01
C ARG A 53 -8.31 11.33 1.10
N THR A 54 -9.25 10.38 1.09
CA THR A 54 -10.34 10.30 2.09
C THR A 54 -9.88 9.54 3.33
N ALA A 55 -9.14 8.45 3.17
CA ALA A 55 -8.73 7.59 4.27
C ALA A 55 -7.66 8.24 5.17
N LEU A 56 -6.67 8.93 4.61
CA LEU A 56 -5.57 9.49 5.42
C LEU A 56 -6.03 10.47 6.50
N PRO A 57 -6.93 11.45 6.24
CA PRO A 57 -7.46 12.31 7.28
C PRO A 57 -8.27 11.55 8.33
N PHE A 58 -9.05 10.54 7.92
CA PHE A 58 -9.80 9.70 8.84
C PHE A 58 -8.85 9.01 9.83
N PHE A 59 -7.86 8.26 9.32
CA PHE A 59 -6.92 7.55 10.18
C PHE A 59 -6.09 8.50 11.04
N ALA A 60 -5.69 9.67 10.54
CA ALA A 60 -4.96 10.67 11.33
C ALA A 60 -5.71 11.13 12.59
N ASN A 61 -7.05 11.10 12.56
CA ASN A 61 -7.91 11.45 13.69
C ASN A 61 -8.26 10.25 14.60
N HIS A 62 -7.86 9.03 14.25
CA HIS A 62 -8.17 7.80 14.97
C HIS A 62 -6.89 7.07 15.40
N PRO A 63 -6.26 7.46 16.54
CA PRO A 63 -4.93 6.98 16.91
C PRO A 63 -4.83 5.47 17.15
N LEU A 64 -5.95 4.79 17.42
CA LEU A 64 -5.99 3.33 17.58
C LEU A 64 -6.22 2.58 16.27
N ALA A 65 -6.54 3.27 15.18
CA ALA A 65 -6.66 2.69 13.86
C ALA A 65 -5.40 2.97 13.03
N HIS A 66 -4.72 1.93 12.60
CA HIS A 66 -3.52 2.01 11.77
C HIS A 66 -3.82 1.55 10.36
N LEU A 67 -3.37 2.30 9.36
CA LEU A 67 -3.57 2.00 7.94
C LEU A 67 -2.27 1.53 7.30
N GLU A 68 -2.32 0.42 6.59
CA GLU A 68 -1.30 0.07 5.60
C GLU A 68 -1.85 0.29 4.18
N LEU A 69 -1.22 1.19 3.44
CA LEU A 69 -1.41 1.36 2.00
C LEU A 69 -0.40 0.46 1.26
N ARG A 70 -0.87 -0.64 0.67
CA ARG A 70 -0.04 -1.55 -0.11
C ARG A 70 0.00 -1.15 -1.57
N THR A 71 1.20 -1.03 -2.15
CA THR A 71 1.33 -0.57 -3.53
C THR A 71 2.56 -1.11 -4.25
N LYS A 72 2.46 -1.24 -5.56
CA LYS A 72 3.57 -1.33 -6.53
C LYS A 72 3.66 -0.06 -7.39
N SER A 73 2.73 0.87 -7.19
CA SER A 73 2.64 2.11 -7.96
C SER A 73 3.66 3.15 -7.48
N VAL A 74 4.01 4.06 -8.39
CA VAL A 74 4.78 5.29 -8.08
C VAL A 74 3.90 6.53 -8.08
N ALA A 75 2.58 6.37 -8.12
CA ALA A 75 1.58 7.44 -8.08
C ALA A 75 1.43 7.99 -6.64
N THR A 76 2.50 8.51 -6.07
CA THR A 76 2.61 8.95 -4.67
C THR A 76 2.22 10.41 -4.43
N GLN A 77 1.67 11.09 -5.43
CA GLN A 77 1.41 12.55 -5.38
C GLN A 77 0.48 12.98 -4.25
N ILE A 78 -0.49 12.13 -3.89
CA ILE A 78 -1.38 12.44 -2.77
C ILE A 78 -0.61 12.43 -1.45
N LEU A 79 0.25 11.42 -1.23
CA LEU A 79 1.10 11.33 -0.05
C LEU A 79 2.13 12.46 0.01
N GLU A 80 2.69 12.85 -1.13
CA GLU A 80 3.66 13.94 -1.20
C GLU A 80 3.07 15.31 -0.85
N LYS A 81 1.74 15.47 -0.98
CA LYS A 81 0.98 16.70 -0.68
C LYS A 81 0.29 16.67 0.68
N THR A 82 0.21 15.51 1.32
CA THR A 82 -0.44 15.34 2.62
C THR A 82 0.62 15.27 3.72
N THR A 83 0.31 15.77 4.90
CA THR A 83 1.17 15.62 6.07
C THR A 83 1.24 14.16 6.48
N ALA A 84 2.45 13.66 6.71
CA ALA A 84 2.65 12.28 7.13
C ALA A 84 1.97 12.00 8.48
N SER A 85 1.23 10.89 8.54
CA SER A 85 0.58 10.43 9.77
C SER A 85 1.40 9.35 10.46
N SER A 86 1.40 9.36 11.80
CA SER A 86 2.10 8.36 12.60
C SER A 86 1.47 6.97 12.55
N ASN A 87 0.21 6.89 12.17
CA ASN A 87 -0.58 5.64 12.10
C ASN A 87 -0.90 5.21 10.66
N ALA A 88 -0.19 5.75 9.67
CA ALA A 88 -0.27 5.28 8.29
C ALA A 88 1.12 4.84 7.79
N VAL A 89 1.17 3.66 7.18
CA VAL A 89 2.37 3.08 6.56
C VAL A 89 2.11 2.88 5.08
N THR A 90 3.06 3.29 4.24
CA THR A 90 3.02 2.94 2.82
C THR A 90 3.98 1.78 2.56
N ALA A 91 3.42 0.61 2.30
CA ALA A 91 4.16 -0.62 2.07
C ALA A 91 4.32 -0.88 0.57
N PHE A 92 5.55 -0.82 0.09
CA PHE A 92 5.87 -1.13 -1.30
C PHE A 92 6.17 -2.62 -1.44
N SER A 93 5.49 -3.26 -2.41
CA SER A 93 5.73 -4.66 -2.75
C SER A 93 6.84 -4.77 -3.79
N PHE A 94 7.73 -5.73 -3.59
CA PHE A 94 8.87 -6.01 -4.44
C PHE A 94 8.98 -7.49 -4.77
N THR A 95 9.38 -7.75 -6.01
CA THR A 95 9.90 -9.02 -6.48
C THR A 95 11.14 -8.73 -7.34
N PRO A 96 12.07 -9.66 -7.54
CA PRO A 96 13.26 -9.42 -8.38
C PRO A 96 12.89 -8.83 -9.74
N GLN A 97 13.69 -7.86 -10.24
CA GLN A 97 13.33 -7.08 -11.43
C GLN A 97 13.04 -7.98 -12.66
N GLU A 98 13.82 -9.03 -12.86
CA GLU A 98 13.62 -9.93 -14.00
C GLU A 98 12.29 -10.70 -13.90
N ILE A 99 11.89 -11.05 -12.67
CA ILE A 99 10.62 -11.72 -12.41
C ILE A 99 9.47 -10.72 -12.60
N SER A 100 9.64 -9.49 -12.10
CA SER A 100 8.68 -8.41 -12.31
C SER A 100 8.45 -8.13 -13.80
N ASP A 101 9.52 -8.04 -14.59
CA ASP A 101 9.44 -7.80 -16.04
C ASP A 101 8.71 -8.92 -16.78
N ALA A 102 8.88 -10.16 -16.33
CA ALA A 102 8.27 -11.33 -16.95
C ALA A 102 6.78 -11.48 -16.59
N LEU A 103 6.40 -11.21 -15.35
CA LEU A 103 5.08 -11.59 -14.81
C LEU A 103 4.20 -10.40 -14.44
N GLU A 104 4.76 -9.23 -14.14
CA GLU A 104 4.03 -8.05 -13.67
C GLU A 104 3.94 -6.98 -14.77
N LYS A 105 3.01 -7.15 -15.69
CA LYS A 105 2.85 -6.21 -16.82
C LYS A 105 2.38 -4.84 -16.35
N GLY A 106 3.09 -3.80 -16.80
CA GLY A 106 2.73 -2.40 -16.53
C GLY A 106 3.09 -1.90 -15.13
N VAL A 107 3.76 -2.72 -14.33
CA VAL A 107 4.24 -2.32 -12.99
C VAL A 107 5.54 -1.51 -13.13
N PRO A 108 5.69 -0.39 -12.39
CA PRO A 108 6.93 0.38 -12.35
C PRO A 108 8.13 -0.47 -11.89
N SER A 109 9.31 -0.18 -12.44
CA SER A 109 10.53 -0.90 -12.08
C SER A 109 10.84 -0.82 -10.58
N VAL A 110 11.60 -1.79 -10.07
CA VAL A 110 12.11 -1.79 -8.68
C VAL A 110 12.80 -0.46 -8.37
N LYS A 111 13.67 0.01 -9.28
CA LYS A 111 14.37 1.30 -9.13
C LYS A 111 13.39 2.48 -8.99
N ALA A 112 12.33 2.53 -9.79
CA ALA A 112 11.33 3.60 -9.71
C ALA A 112 10.56 3.57 -8.39
N ARG A 113 10.20 2.36 -7.90
CA ARG A 113 9.55 2.18 -6.59
C ARG A 113 10.45 2.63 -5.45
N ILE A 114 11.74 2.29 -5.46
CA ILE A 114 12.73 2.75 -4.47
C ILE A 114 12.86 4.29 -4.50
N GLN A 115 12.86 4.91 -5.68
CA GLN A 115 12.89 6.37 -5.77
C GLN A 115 11.62 7.02 -5.17
N ALA A 116 10.45 6.41 -5.38
CA ALA A 116 9.20 6.86 -4.75
C ALA A 116 9.29 6.74 -3.22
N MET A 117 9.78 5.62 -2.70
CA MET A 117 10.03 5.45 -1.26
C MET A 117 10.95 6.53 -0.70
N ARG A 118 12.05 6.84 -1.37
CA ARG A 118 12.99 7.89 -0.92
C ARG A 118 12.32 9.26 -0.83
N ARG A 119 11.45 9.61 -1.80
CA ARG A 119 10.69 10.87 -1.74
C ARG A 119 9.76 10.91 -0.54
N LEU A 120 9.05 9.81 -0.28
CA LEU A 120 8.14 9.72 0.86
C LEU A 120 8.88 9.71 2.19
N ALA A 121 10.02 9.01 2.29
CA ALA A 121 10.88 9.04 3.47
C ALA A 121 11.33 10.47 3.80
N GLY A 122 11.75 11.24 2.78
CA GLY A 122 12.13 12.65 2.93
C GLY A 122 10.99 13.55 3.40
N LYS A 123 9.75 13.08 3.34
CA LYS A 123 8.55 13.79 3.85
C LYS A 123 8.04 13.22 5.18
N GLY A 124 8.79 12.30 5.80
CA GLY A 124 8.48 11.74 7.10
C GLY A 124 7.47 10.58 7.11
N TRP A 125 7.09 10.04 5.95
CA TRP A 125 6.19 8.89 5.88
C TRP A 125 6.86 7.64 6.43
N LYS A 126 6.12 6.85 7.21
CA LYS A 126 6.51 5.49 7.56
C LYS A 126 6.37 4.59 6.33
N LEU A 127 7.40 3.81 6.07
CA LEU A 127 7.48 2.94 4.91
C LEU A 127 7.60 1.49 5.32
N GLY A 128 6.95 0.61 4.56
CA GLY A 128 7.06 -0.83 4.66
C GLY A 128 7.65 -1.42 3.38
N VAL A 129 8.31 -2.55 3.51
CA VAL A 129 8.74 -3.39 2.39
C VAL A 129 8.02 -4.72 2.50
N ARG A 130 7.42 -5.16 1.40
CA ARG A 130 6.83 -6.49 1.26
C ARG A 130 7.54 -7.22 0.13
N LEU A 131 7.98 -8.41 0.39
CA LEU A 131 8.45 -9.33 -0.65
C LEU A 131 7.22 -10.12 -1.14
N ASP A 132 6.56 -9.58 -2.18
CA ASP A 132 5.26 -10.07 -2.64
C ASP A 132 5.05 -9.78 -4.13
N PRO A 133 4.86 -10.80 -4.98
CA PRO A 133 4.87 -12.23 -4.65
C PRO A 133 6.29 -12.79 -4.46
N ILE A 134 6.40 -13.82 -3.62
CA ILE A 134 7.58 -14.68 -3.57
C ILE A 134 7.33 -15.81 -4.57
N ILE A 135 8.15 -15.88 -5.62
CA ILE A 135 7.98 -16.84 -6.72
C ILE A 135 9.17 -17.78 -6.74
N ASP A 136 8.89 -19.06 -6.65
CA ASP A 136 9.90 -20.11 -6.81
C ASP A 136 10.44 -20.11 -8.25
N CYS A 137 11.77 -20.01 -8.39
CA CYS A 137 12.43 -19.92 -9.68
C CYS A 137 13.89 -20.38 -9.57
N LEU A 138 14.52 -20.60 -10.74
CA LEU A 138 15.96 -20.86 -10.78
C LEU A 138 16.74 -19.71 -10.13
N ASP A 139 17.77 -20.05 -9.36
CA ASP A 139 18.63 -19.11 -8.63
C ASP A 139 17.85 -18.20 -7.64
N PHE A 140 16.80 -18.76 -7.03
CA PHE A 140 15.92 -18.07 -6.11
C PHE A 140 16.65 -17.21 -5.08
N ASP A 141 17.59 -17.80 -4.34
CA ASP A 141 18.35 -17.11 -3.29
C ASP A 141 19.14 -15.93 -3.84
N GLN A 142 19.83 -16.12 -4.95
CA GLN A 142 20.67 -15.08 -5.57
C GLN A 142 19.78 -13.92 -6.05
N ARG A 143 18.68 -14.21 -6.73
CA ARG A 143 17.75 -13.21 -7.26
C ARG A 143 17.10 -12.40 -6.15
N HIS A 144 16.58 -13.06 -5.10
CA HIS A 144 15.93 -12.38 -3.98
C HIS A 144 16.94 -11.61 -3.10
N ARG A 145 18.16 -12.11 -2.91
CA ARG A 145 19.21 -11.36 -2.21
C ARG A 145 19.66 -10.10 -2.97
N SER A 146 19.53 -10.08 -4.28
CA SER A 146 19.86 -8.88 -5.08
C SER A 146 18.87 -7.72 -4.92
N LEU A 147 17.70 -7.97 -4.28
CA LEU A 147 16.73 -6.92 -3.93
C LEU A 147 17.14 -6.12 -2.68
N ILE A 148 17.95 -6.71 -1.81
CA ILE A 148 18.34 -6.17 -0.51
C ILE A 148 19.71 -5.53 -0.61
#